data_f5315086385616959ba32b9bf9c542ea
#
_entry.id   f5315086385616959ba32b9bf9c542ea
#
_cell.length_a   1.000
_cell.length_b   1.000
_cell.length_c   1.000
_cell.angle_alpha   90.00
_cell.angle_beta   90.00
_cell.angle_gamma   90.00
#
_symmetry.space_group_name_H-M   'P 1'
#
loop_
_entity.id
_entity.type
_entity.pdbx_description
1 polymer ?
#
loop_
_entity_poly.entity_id
_entity_poly.type
_entity_poly.pdbx_seq_one_letter_code
_entity_poly.pdbx_strand_id
1 'polypeptide(L)'
;LKKFYALFLALGLIFTLAACGSTEDVSTGASKEKESTSTKTQSKNKKDDGSKKINASKHKTTAQGMKVNLGEIKIMKDRINVGMNIENTTDKVLNFYPDQGKAVAGSMQLDANMFMTDGDIGGEVEGGVKQDGVIQFLAPEGKEINIKNIKELKLKFGNVTTDDYMNSKDVTFTVKVK
;
A
#
# COMPACT_ATOMS: atom_id res chain seq x y z
N LEU A 1 10.55 10.54 68.65
CA LEU A 1 9.65 10.87 67.53
C LEU A 1 10.50 11.39 66.36
N LYS A 2 10.89 10.49 65.47
CA LYS A 2 11.71 10.82 64.28
C LYS A 2 10.85 10.56 63.06
N LYS A 3 10.55 11.63 62.28
CA LYS A 3 9.84 11.58 61.03
C LYS A 3 10.79 11.18 59.91
N PHE A 4 10.60 10.02 59.29
CA PHE A 4 11.32 9.62 58.10
C PHE A 4 10.50 10.05 56.88
N TYR A 5 10.98 11.01 56.10
CA TYR A 5 10.47 11.34 54.77
C TYR A 5 11.14 10.38 53.77
N ALA A 6 10.34 9.47 53.23
CA ALA A 6 10.76 8.67 52.09
C ALA A 6 10.45 9.43 50.80
N LEU A 7 11.49 9.90 50.14
CA LEU A 7 11.44 10.55 48.83
C LEU A 7 11.39 9.46 47.76
N PHE A 8 10.21 9.17 47.23
CA PHE A 8 10.06 8.29 46.06
C PHE A 8 10.41 9.07 44.79
N LEU A 9 11.60 8.80 44.25
CA LEU A 9 12.05 9.27 42.97
C LEU A 9 11.45 8.35 41.89
N ALA A 10 10.30 8.73 41.31
CA ALA A 10 9.71 8.04 40.16
C ALA A 10 10.52 8.37 38.90
N LEU A 11 11.43 7.49 38.52
CA LEU A 11 12.17 7.55 37.26
C LEU A 11 11.24 7.07 36.15
N GLY A 12 10.57 8.02 35.48
CA GLY A 12 9.75 7.77 34.31
C GLY A 12 10.60 7.33 33.14
N LEU A 13 10.60 6.03 32.83
CA LEU A 13 11.19 5.50 31.61
C LEU A 13 10.25 5.88 30.44
N ILE A 14 10.62 6.91 29.72
CA ILE A 14 9.96 7.24 28.43
C ILE A 14 10.51 6.26 27.41
N PHE A 15 9.78 5.18 27.15
CA PHE A 15 9.97 4.35 25.97
C PHE A 15 9.51 5.14 24.75
N THR A 16 10.44 5.78 24.06
CA THR A 16 10.20 6.24 22.69
C THR A 16 10.17 4.99 21.81
N LEU A 17 8.96 4.49 21.50
CA LEU A 17 8.78 3.57 20.39
C LEU A 17 9.13 4.36 19.11
N ALA A 18 10.34 4.17 18.63
CA ALA A 18 10.67 4.51 17.26
C ALA A 18 9.85 3.55 16.37
N ALA A 19 8.68 3.99 15.92
CA ALA A 19 7.94 3.34 14.86
C ALA A 19 8.78 3.39 13.60
N CYS A 20 9.51 2.31 13.36
CA CYS A 20 10.34 2.13 12.18
C CYS A 20 9.43 1.70 11.03
N GLY A 21 9.39 2.49 9.96
CA GLY A 21 8.95 2.04 8.66
C GLY A 21 7.46 2.16 8.35
N SER A 22 6.90 3.37 8.43
CA SER A 22 5.58 3.60 7.84
C SER A 22 5.69 3.63 6.31
N THR A 23 4.86 2.83 5.65
CA THR A 23 4.57 2.89 4.21
C THR A 23 3.80 4.16 3.81
N GLU A 24 3.63 5.10 4.73
CA GLU A 24 2.88 6.38 4.63
C GLU A 24 3.31 7.32 3.49
N ASP A 25 4.31 6.91 2.69
CA ASP A 25 4.89 7.74 1.64
C ASP A 25 4.13 7.63 0.30
N VAL A 26 3.05 6.84 0.23
CA VAL A 26 2.28 6.57 -0.98
C VAL A 26 0.79 6.75 -0.74
N SER A 27 0.15 7.67 -1.52
CA SER A 27 -1.29 7.89 -1.43
C SER A 27 -2.08 6.73 -2.06
N THR A 28 -3.10 6.22 -1.35
CA THR A 28 -4.04 5.22 -1.86
C THR A 28 -5.04 5.78 -2.87
N GLY A 29 -5.19 7.11 -2.92
CA GLY A 29 -6.17 7.77 -3.77
C GLY A 29 -7.61 7.69 -3.24
N ALA A 30 -7.83 7.14 -2.06
CA ALA A 30 -9.12 7.19 -1.38
C ALA A 30 -9.46 8.64 -0.98
N SER A 31 -10.70 9.06 -1.22
CA SER A 31 -11.18 10.36 -0.73
C SER A 31 -11.31 10.29 0.78
N LYS A 32 -10.51 11.04 1.51
CA LYS A 32 -10.68 11.20 2.96
C LYS A 32 -12.02 11.90 3.21
N GLU A 33 -13.05 11.18 3.62
CA GLU A 33 -14.11 11.79 4.40
C GLU A 33 -13.47 12.30 5.70
N LYS A 34 -13.77 13.57 6.00
CA LYS A 34 -13.11 14.34 7.04
C LYS A 34 -13.28 13.67 8.40
N GLU A 35 -12.21 13.15 8.95
CA GLU A 35 -12.01 13.23 10.37
C GLU A 35 -10.66 13.92 10.62
N SER A 36 -10.75 15.10 11.25
CA SER A 36 -9.65 16.04 11.36
C SER A 36 -8.75 15.68 12.54
N THR A 37 -7.48 15.42 12.27
CA THR A 37 -6.43 15.93 13.14
C THR A 37 -5.24 16.31 12.25
N SER A 38 -5.16 17.58 11.94
CA SER A 38 -4.06 18.15 11.18
C SER A 38 -2.81 18.21 12.05
N THR A 39 -1.82 17.41 11.75
CA THR A 39 -0.45 17.74 12.07
C THR A 39 0.27 18.09 10.78
N LYS A 40 0.41 19.39 10.54
CA LYS A 40 1.32 19.92 9.53
C LYS A 40 2.75 19.54 9.93
N THR A 41 3.28 18.49 9.35
CA THR A 41 4.72 18.23 9.39
C THR A 41 5.34 18.87 8.16
N GLN A 42 6.12 19.91 8.44
CA GLN A 42 6.89 20.69 7.47
C GLN A 42 7.82 19.78 6.68
N SER A 43 7.83 20.00 5.37
CA SER A 43 8.84 19.52 4.42
C SER A 43 10.25 19.77 4.96
N LYS A 44 10.91 18.75 5.51
CA LYS A 44 12.35 18.75 5.71
C LYS A 44 13.01 18.10 4.51
N ASN A 45 13.91 18.83 3.86
CA ASN A 45 14.91 18.43 2.87
C ASN A 45 14.88 16.95 2.46
N LYS A 46 14.21 16.63 1.33
CA LYS A 46 14.36 15.33 0.66
C LYS A 46 15.79 15.23 0.16
N LYS A 47 16.63 14.43 0.82
CA LYS A 47 17.75 13.79 0.13
C LYS A 47 17.11 12.99 -1.01
N ASP A 48 17.60 13.17 -2.23
CA ASP A 48 17.23 12.34 -3.36
C ASP A 48 17.62 10.88 -3.02
N ASP A 49 16.65 10.09 -2.60
CA ASP A 49 16.82 8.68 -2.26
C ASP A 49 16.87 7.79 -3.52
N GLY A 50 16.92 8.42 -4.70
CA GLY A 50 16.91 7.76 -6.00
C GLY A 50 15.57 7.07 -6.31
N SER A 51 14.53 7.30 -5.51
CA SER A 51 13.19 6.76 -5.76
C SER A 51 12.45 7.59 -6.83
N LYS A 52 11.42 6.98 -7.43
CA LYS A 52 10.54 7.64 -8.39
C LYS A 52 9.09 7.48 -7.98
N LYS A 53 8.37 8.60 -7.84
CA LYS A 53 6.92 8.63 -7.58
C LYS A 53 6.14 8.88 -8.87
N ILE A 54 5.02 8.20 -9.02
CA ILE A 54 4.11 8.27 -10.17
C ILE A 54 2.69 8.42 -9.63
N ASN A 55 1.97 9.44 -10.09
CA ASN A 55 0.54 9.51 -9.85
C ASN A 55 -0.17 8.57 -10.84
N ALA A 56 -0.76 7.49 -10.33
CA ALA A 56 -1.47 6.48 -11.10
C ALA A 56 -3.00 6.56 -10.95
N SER A 57 -3.55 7.62 -10.37
CA SER A 57 -4.98 7.79 -10.05
C SER A 57 -5.93 7.73 -11.27
N LYS A 58 -5.38 7.82 -12.48
CA LYS A 58 -6.12 7.64 -13.74
C LYS A 58 -6.35 6.16 -14.10
N HIS A 59 -5.61 5.24 -13.48
CA HIS A 59 -5.72 3.81 -13.72
C HIS A 59 -6.79 3.21 -12.84
N LYS A 60 -7.91 2.87 -13.46
CA LYS A 60 -9.11 2.32 -12.80
C LYS A 60 -9.64 1.17 -13.62
N THR A 61 -10.22 0.18 -12.96
CA THR A 61 -10.92 -0.94 -13.61
C THR A 61 -12.09 -1.40 -12.76
N THR A 62 -12.97 -2.21 -13.36
CA THR A 62 -14.02 -2.92 -12.63
C THR A 62 -13.99 -4.39 -13.01
N ALA A 63 -13.94 -5.24 -12.00
CA ALA A 63 -13.93 -6.69 -12.14
C ALA A 63 -15.03 -7.28 -11.25
N GLN A 64 -15.99 -8.04 -11.81
CA GLN A 64 -17.12 -8.65 -11.08
C GLN A 64 -17.92 -7.67 -10.19
N GLY A 65 -17.93 -6.36 -10.52
CA GLY A 65 -18.55 -5.34 -9.66
C GLY A 65 -17.60 -4.73 -8.62
N MET A 66 -16.39 -5.25 -8.43
CA MET A 66 -15.35 -4.60 -7.65
C MET A 66 -14.72 -3.48 -8.48
N LYS A 67 -14.83 -2.23 -8.02
CA LYS A 67 -14.03 -1.12 -8.54
C LYS A 67 -12.64 -1.19 -7.93
N VAL A 68 -11.60 -1.11 -8.75
CA VAL A 68 -10.20 -1.08 -8.31
C VAL A 68 -9.53 0.15 -8.91
N ASN A 69 -9.00 1.02 -8.06
CA ASN A 69 -8.35 2.26 -8.46
C ASN A 69 -6.94 2.31 -7.88
N LEU A 70 -5.97 2.70 -8.71
CA LEU A 70 -4.63 2.99 -8.22
C LEU A 70 -4.56 4.41 -7.66
N GLY A 71 -3.71 4.62 -6.66
CA GLY A 71 -3.32 5.91 -6.12
C GLY A 71 -1.97 6.37 -6.67
N GLU A 72 -0.97 6.48 -5.79
CA GLU A 72 0.43 6.72 -6.17
C GLU A 72 1.21 5.40 -6.26
N ILE A 73 2.29 5.42 -7.04
CA ILE A 73 3.29 4.34 -7.10
C ILE A 73 4.64 4.96 -6.73
N LYS A 74 5.36 4.34 -5.80
CA LYS A 74 6.75 4.68 -5.47
C LYS A 74 7.65 3.52 -5.86
N ILE A 75 8.59 3.78 -6.77
CA ILE A 75 9.59 2.82 -7.21
C ILE A 75 10.88 3.13 -6.45
N MET A 76 11.39 2.17 -5.73
CA MET A 76 12.67 2.19 -5.01
C MET A 76 13.59 1.11 -5.57
N LYS A 77 14.83 1.06 -5.11
CA LYS A 77 15.80 0.07 -5.60
C LYS A 77 15.45 -1.37 -5.20
N ASP A 78 14.86 -1.55 -4.05
CA ASP A 78 14.55 -2.83 -3.43
C ASP A 78 13.07 -3.24 -3.53
N ARG A 79 12.16 -2.30 -3.87
CA ARG A 79 10.72 -2.54 -3.89
C ARG A 79 9.93 -1.52 -4.70
N ILE A 80 8.68 -1.87 -4.96
CA ILE A 80 7.67 -0.98 -5.53
C ILE A 80 6.47 -0.96 -4.59
N ASN A 81 6.10 0.22 -4.09
CA ASN A 81 4.89 0.44 -3.32
C ASN A 81 3.79 0.96 -4.23
N VAL A 82 2.61 0.36 -4.17
CA VAL A 82 1.44 0.75 -4.96
C VAL A 82 0.27 1.04 -4.05
N GLY A 83 -0.10 2.30 -3.96
CA GLY A 83 -1.34 2.72 -3.30
C GLY A 83 -2.55 2.29 -4.11
N MET A 84 -3.55 1.72 -3.45
CA MET A 84 -4.75 1.21 -4.07
C MET A 84 -5.96 1.47 -3.17
N ASN A 85 -7.13 1.67 -3.79
CA ASN A 85 -8.41 1.59 -3.12
C ASN A 85 -9.39 0.73 -3.93
N ILE A 86 -10.27 0.02 -3.24
CA ILE A 86 -11.26 -0.85 -3.81
C ILE A 86 -12.64 -0.53 -3.24
N GLU A 87 -13.68 -0.85 -4.02
CA GLU A 87 -15.09 -0.73 -3.61
C GLU A 87 -15.87 -1.90 -4.21
N ASN A 88 -16.41 -2.76 -3.37
CA ASN A 88 -17.38 -3.74 -3.83
C ASN A 88 -18.73 -3.06 -4.03
N THR A 89 -19.14 -2.87 -5.29
CA THR A 89 -20.40 -2.18 -5.62
C THR A 89 -21.60 -3.11 -5.75
N THR A 90 -21.41 -4.40 -5.45
CA THR A 90 -22.47 -5.40 -5.44
C THR A 90 -23.10 -5.52 -4.04
N ASP A 91 -24.14 -6.33 -3.93
CA ASP A 91 -24.76 -6.74 -2.66
C ASP A 91 -24.24 -8.09 -2.13
N LYS A 92 -23.22 -8.68 -2.80
CA LYS A 92 -22.65 -9.99 -2.48
C LYS A 92 -21.19 -9.86 -2.07
N VAL A 93 -20.68 -10.87 -1.40
CA VAL A 93 -19.25 -11.00 -1.12
C VAL A 93 -18.47 -11.20 -2.41
N LEU A 94 -17.33 -10.52 -2.52
CA LEU A 94 -16.35 -10.73 -3.57
C LEU A 94 -14.97 -11.02 -2.93
N ASN A 95 -14.22 -11.93 -3.53
CA ASN A 95 -12.88 -12.29 -3.10
C ASN A 95 -11.83 -11.61 -3.98
N PHE A 96 -10.86 -10.93 -3.35
CA PHE A 96 -9.76 -10.28 -4.06
C PHE A 96 -8.51 -10.25 -3.17
N TYR A 97 -7.38 -10.76 -3.65
CA TYR A 97 -6.12 -10.87 -2.90
C TYR A 97 -4.97 -10.18 -3.64
N PRO A 98 -4.94 -8.82 -3.68
CA PRO A 98 -3.95 -8.07 -4.44
C PRO A 98 -2.53 -8.22 -3.88
N ASP A 99 -2.38 -8.59 -2.62
CA ASP A 99 -1.13 -8.87 -1.90
C ASP A 99 -0.45 -10.19 -2.31
N GLN A 100 -1.08 -10.97 -3.20
CA GLN A 100 -0.52 -12.15 -3.84
C GLN A 100 -0.16 -11.89 -5.31
N GLY A 101 -0.18 -10.64 -5.72
CA GLY A 101 0.06 -10.21 -7.08
C GLY A 101 1.53 -10.22 -7.50
N LYS A 102 1.76 -9.75 -8.73
CA LYS A 102 3.09 -9.62 -9.33
C LYS A 102 3.22 -8.29 -10.03
N ALA A 103 4.44 -7.73 -10.00
CA ALA A 103 4.81 -6.57 -10.81
C ALA A 103 5.94 -6.94 -11.78
N VAL A 104 5.91 -6.36 -12.98
CA VAL A 104 7.01 -6.47 -13.95
C VAL A 104 7.54 -5.07 -14.22
N ALA A 105 8.81 -4.86 -13.89
CA ALA A 105 9.54 -3.62 -14.07
C ALA A 105 10.71 -3.86 -15.04
N GLY A 106 10.55 -3.48 -16.30
CA GLY A 106 11.52 -3.84 -17.36
C GLY A 106 11.57 -5.35 -17.55
N SER A 107 12.74 -5.96 -17.29
CA SER A 107 12.93 -7.42 -17.35
C SER A 107 12.80 -8.12 -15.99
N MET A 108 12.54 -7.37 -14.91
CA MET A 108 12.45 -7.93 -13.57
C MET A 108 10.99 -8.18 -13.18
N GLN A 109 10.71 -9.39 -12.68
CA GLN A 109 9.46 -9.72 -12.00
C GLN A 109 9.69 -9.59 -10.50
N LEU A 110 8.70 -8.99 -9.83
CA LEU A 110 8.63 -8.83 -8.38
C LEU A 110 7.35 -9.50 -7.90
N ASP A 111 7.43 -10.14 -6.74
CA ASP A 111 6.26 -10.73 -6.09
C ASP A 111 5.76 -9.79 -4.98
N ALA A 112 4.45 -9.70 -4.82
CA ALA A 112 3.85 -8.97 -3.71
C ALA A 112 4.18 -9.68 -2.39
N ASN A 113 4.30 -8.88 -1.33
CA ASN A 113 4.56 -9.41 0.01
C ASN A 113 3.35 -9.17 0.91
N MET A 114 2.58 -10.23 1.16
CA MET A 114 1.38 -10.18 2.00
C MET A 114 1.65 -9.76 3.45
N PHE A 115 2.88 -9.95 3.94
CA PHE A 115 3.26 -9.57 5.32
C PHE A 115 3.65 -8.09 5.46
N MET A 116 3.79 -7.36 4.34
CA MET A 116 4.20 -5.97 4.31
C MET A 116 3.16 -5.08 3.60
N THR A 117 1.94 -5.57 3.45
CA THR A 117 0.80 -4.77 3.02
C THR A 117 0.42 -3.81 4.15
N ASP A 118 0.19 -2.55 3.82
CA ASP A 118 -0.25 -1.53 4.76
C ASP A 118 -1.71 -1.16 4.48
N GLY A 119 -2.47 -0.90 5.55
CA GLY A 119 -3.90 -0.68 5.47
C GLY A 119 -4.70 -1.99 5.41
N ASP A 120 -6.00 -1.85 5.19
CA ASP A 120 -6.94 -2.96 5.04
C ASP A 120 -7.35 -3.03 3.56
N ILE A 121 -6.77 -3.98 2.84
CA ILE A 121 -7.02 -4.10 1.40
C ILE A 121 -6.97 -5.55 0.93
N GLY A 122 -8.10 -6.04 0.46
CA GLY A 122 -8.27 -7.40 -0.08
C GLY A 122 -8.88 -8.38 0.91
N GLY A 123 -8.88 -9.65 0.54
CA GLY A 123 -9.60 -10.71 1.24
C GLY A 123 -11.03 -10.89 0.75
N GLU A 124 -11.91 -11.32 1.64
CA GLU A 124 -13.36 -11.34 1.44
C GLU A 124 -13.90 -9.93 1.68
N VAL A 125 -14.50 -9.33 0.66
CA VAL A 125 -15.00 -7.95 0.71
C VAL A 125 -16.51 -7.98 0.61
N GLU A 126 -17.18 -7.63 1.70
CA GLU A 126 -18.64 -7.56 1.77
C GLU A 126 -19.24 -6.55 0.80
N GLY A 127 -20.52 -6.73 0.46
CA GLY A 127 -21.25 -5.82 -0.42
C GLY A 127 -21.28 -4.39 0.10
N GLY A 128 -20.96 -3.41 -0.77
CA GLY A 128 -20.91 -1.99 -0.42
C GLY A 128 -19.66 -1.54 0.34
N VAL A 129 -18.77 -2.45 0.73
CA VAL A 129 -17.56 -2.12 1.51
C VAL A 129 -16.49 -1.48 0.63
N LYS A 130 -15.79 -0.51 1.22
CA LYS A 130 -14.60 0.15 0.65
C LYS A 130 -13.40 -0.16 1.52
N GLN A 131 -12.28 -0.42 0.87
CA GLN A 131 -11.00 -0.67 1.52
C GLN A 131 -9.91 0.10 0.80
N ASP A 132 -8.83 0.43 1.50
CA ASP A 132 -7.64 1.02 0.89
C ASP A 132 -6.36 0.62 1.62
N GLY A 133 -5.27 0.61 0.86
CA GLY A 133 -3.97 0.21 1.40
C GLY A 133 -2.85 0.34 0.38
N VAL A 134 -1.67 -0.12 0.77
CA VAL A 134 -0.46 -0.10 -0.04
C VAL A 134 0.05 -1.52 -0.21
N ILE A 135 0.13 -1.98 -1.45
CA ILE A 135 0.72 -3.27 -1.81
C ILE A 135 2.21 -3.07 -2.08
N GLN A 136 3.07 -3.86 -1.44
CA GLN A 136 4.50 -3.87 -1.68
C GLN A 136 4.92 -5.05 -2.55
N PHE A 137 5.69 -4.76 -3.61
CA PHE A 137 6.33 -5.75 -4.46
C PHE A 137 7.83 -5.71 -4.21
N LEU A 138 8.42 -6.82 -3.79
CA LEU A 138 9.85 -6.88 -3.44
C LEU A 138 10.70 -7.33 -4.62
N ALA A 139 11.87 -6.69 -4.77
CA ALA A 139 12.88 -7.19 -5.68
C ALA A 139 13.40 -8.56 -5.20
N PRO A 140 13.73 -9.48 -6.10
CA PRO A 140 14.38 -10.73 -5.72
C PRO A 140 15.67 -10.49 -4.94
N GLU A 141 15.96 -11.38 -4.00
CA GLU A 141 17.14 -11.27 -3.14
C GLU A 141 18.43 -11.00 -3.95
N GLY A 142 19.22 -10.04 -3.46
CA GLY A 142 20.48 -9.64 -4.10
C GLY A 142 20.33 -8.87 -5.40
N LYS A 143 19.11 -8.48 -5.81
CA LYS A 143 18.88 -7.69 -7.04
C LYS A 143 18.34 -6.29 -6.71
N GLU A 144 18.74 -5.32 -7.53
CA GLU A 144 18.21 -3.95 -7.47
C GLU A 144 17.40 -3.61 -8.73
N ILE A 145 16.34 -2.86 -8.53
CA ILE A 145 15.50 -2.32 -9.61
C ILE A 145 16.25 -1.16 -10.28
N ASN A 146 16.53 -1.28 -11.57
CA ASN A 146 17.10 -0.18 -12.33
C ASN A 146 16.03 0.84 -12.72
N ILE A 147 15.73 1.76 -11.80
CA ILE A 147 14.64 2.73 -11.91
C ILE A 147 14.71 3.57 -13.20
N LYS A 148 15.94 3.93 -13.63
CA LYS A 148 16.16 4.79 -14.81
C LYS A 148 15.76 4.12 -16.11
N ASN A 149 15.80 2.79 -16.17
CA ASN A 149 15.53 2.01 -17.36
C ASN A 149 14.07 1.54 -17.48
N ILE A 150 13.25 1.77 -16.44
CA ILE A 150 11.84 1.37 -16.47
C ILE A 150 11.04 2.37 -17.30
N LYS A 151 10.48 1.91 -18.41
CA LYS A 151 9.57 2.68 -19.26
C LYS A 151 8.10 2.45 -18.90
N GLU A 152 7.79 1.25 -18.43
CA GLU A 152 6.45 0.86 -18.01
C GLU A 152 6.51 -0.16 -16.87
N LEU A 153 5.46 -0.17 -16.04
CA LEU A 153 5.18 -1.18 -15.04
C LEU A 153 3.96 -1.97 -15.47
N LYS A 154 4.04 -3.29 -15.44
CA LYS A 154 2.87 -4.17 -15.56
C LYS A 154 2.55 -4.71 -14.18
N LEU A 155 1.36 -4.37 -13.66
CA LEU A 155 0.89 -4.77 -12.35
C LEU A 155 -0.22 -5.81 -12.54
N LYS A 156 -0.07 -6.98 -11.93
CA LYS A 156 -1.04 -8.08 -11.95
C LYS A 156 -1.42 -8.37 -10.51
N PHE A 157 -2.64 -8.01 -10.13
CA PHE A 157 -3.12 -8.17 -8.75
C PHE A 157 -3.94 -9.46 -8.54
N GLY A 158 -3.94 -10.36 -9.54
CA GLY A 158 -4.80 -11.53 -9.52
C GLY A 158 -6.20 -11.22 -10.04
N ASN A 159 -7.15 -12.03 -9.65
CA ASN A 159 -8.54 -11.92 -10.11
C ASN A 159 -9.49 -11.62 -8.95
N VAL A 160 -10.56 -10.89 -9.26
CA VAL A 160 -11.74 -10.80 -8.41
C VAL A 160 -12.64 -11.99 -8.73
N THR A 161 -13.06 -12.73 -7.71
CA THR A 161 -13.97 -13.88 -7.84
C THR A 161 -15.26 -13.64 -7.07
N THR A 162 -16.35 -14.21 -7.57
CA THR A 162 -17.59 -14.32 -6.80
C THR A 162 -17.43 -15.32 -5.66
N ASP A 163 -18.28 -15.24 -4.65
CA ASP A 163 -18.25 -16.11 -3.46
C ASP A 163 -18.33 -17.61 -3.80
N ASP A 164 -19.08 -17.96 -4.84
CA ASP A 164 -19.18 -19.33 -5.35
C ASP A 164 -17.98 -19.76 -6.23
N TYR A 165 -17.00 -18.89 -6.46
CA TYR A 165 -15.82 -19.07 -7.33
C TYR A 165 -16.13 -19.44 -8.79
N MET A 166 -17.39 -19.30 -9.22
CA MET A 166 -17.79 -19.66 -10.58
C MET A 166 -17.42 -18.59 -11.61
N ASN A 167 -17.32 -17.34 -11.17
CA ASN A 167 -16.97 -16.24 -12.04
C ASN A 167 -15.72 -15.53 -11.53
N SER A 168 -14.80 -15.23 -12.44
CA SER A 168 -13.58 -14.52 -12.13
C SER A 168 -13.19 -13.54 -13.23
N LYS A 169 -12.51 -12.46 -12.85
CA LYS A 169 -11.96 -11.48 -13.78
C LYS A 169 -10.66 -10.91 -13.25
N ASP A 170 -9.63 -10.94 -14.09
CA ASP A 170 -8.30 -10.43 -13.76
C ASP A 170 -8.28 -8.92 -13.57
N VAL A 171 -7.45 -8.47 -12.60
CA VAL A 171 -7.13 -7.08 -12.35
C VAL A 171 -5.67 -6.84 -12.75
N THR A 172 -5.49 -6.17 -13.88
CA THR A 172 -4.16 -5.83 -14.42
C THR A 172 -4.11 -4.37 -14.85
N PHE A 173 -2.94 -3.75 -14.67
CA PHE A 173 -2.67 -2.40 -15.13
C PHE A 173 -1.32 -2.32 -15.84
N THR A 174 -1.22 -1.46 -16.85
CA THR A 174 0.05 -1.05 -17.46
C THR A 174 0.21 0.44 -17.23
N VAL A 175 1.22 0.82 -16.46
CA VAL A 175 1.49 2.20 -16.06
C VAL A 175 2.77 2.67 -16.74
N LYS A 176 2.71 3.76 -17.50
CA LYS A 176 3.89 4.37 -18.12
C LYS A 176 4.71 5.11 -17.07
N VAL A 177 6.01 4.86 -17.06
CA VAL A 177 7.00 5.50 -16.18
C VAL A 177 7.76 6.54 -17.00
N LYS A 178 7.29 7.80 -16.90
CA LYS A 178 7.94 8.93 -17.60
C LYS A 178 9.08 9.51 -16.76
#